data_1bd91a51a3e644c579607180a53d13f8
#
_entry.id   1bd91a51a3e644c579607180a53d13f8
#
_cell.length_a   1.000
_cell.length_b   1.000
_cell.length_c   1.000
_cell.angle_alpha   90.00
_cell.angle_beta   90.00
_cell.angle_gamma   90.00
#
_symmetry.space_group_name_H-M   'P 1'
#
loop_
_entity.id
_entity.type
_entity.pdbx_description
1 polymer ?
#
loop_
_entity_poly.entity_id
_entity_poly.type
_entity_poly.pdbx_seq_one_letter_code
_entity_poly.pdbx_strand_id
1 'polypeptide(L)'
;MPKKPLEAIDEHFRKVDDPRKERTKDHKLIDIIVISICAVICGAEGWVDVELFGKSKLHWLKTFLELPNGIPSHDTFGRVFSRIDAQQFQQAFYEWVLAVNEIVQGQIINIDGKCLCGSDDKRLGKRAIYMVSAWAEANEIVLGQRKVDEKSNEITAIPELLKLLNVSGCVVTIDAMGTQTNIAKTIVEANADYVLSVKEN
;
A
#
# COMPACT_ATOMS: atom_id res chain seq x y z
N MET A 1 2.24 22.41 10.80
CA MET A 1 3.49 21.62 10.77
C MET A 1 3.11 20.20 10.40
N PRO A 2 3.74 19.55 9.43
CA PRO A 2 3.47 18.16 9.15
C PRO A 2 3.74 17.33 10.42
N LYS A 3 2.84 16.39 10.72
CA LYS A 3 3.01 15.45 11.84
C LYS A 3 4.25 14.60 11.58
N LYS A 4 4.96 14.22 12.65
CA LYS A 4 6.06 13.27 12.48
C LYS A 4 5.51 11.96 11.89
N PRO A 5 6.18 11.33 10.92
CA PRO A 5 5.66 10.14 10.24
C PRO A 5 5.18 9.02 11.18
N LEU A 6 5.84 8.84 12.33
CA LEU A 6 5.48 7.82 13.32
C LEU A 6 4.21 8.17 14.11
N GLU A 7 3.97 9.45 14.41
CA GLU A 7 2.73 9.89 15.06
C GLU A 7 1.53 9.72 14.11
N ALA A 8 1.75 9.98 12.82
CA ALA A 8 0.76 9.77 11.79
C ALA A 8 0.42 8.27 11.60
N ILE A 9 1.41 7.37 11.66
CA ILE A 9 1.18 5.93 11.47
C ILE A 9 0.25 5.37 12.58
N ASP A 10 0.50 5.74 13.83
CA ASP A 10 -0.32 5.30 14.97
C ASP A 10 -1.77 5.78 14.84
N GLU A 11 -1.98 7.03 14.44
CA GLU A 11 -3.32 7.63 14.28
C GLU A 11 -4.17 6.89 13.22
N HIS A 12 -3.56 6.54 12.09
CA HIS A 12 -4.28 5.89 11.00
C HIS A 12 -4.51 4.40 11.25
N PHE A 13 -3.49 3.68 11.74
CA PHE A 13 -3.59 2.24 11.92
C PHE A 13 -4.31 1.80 13.21
N ARG A 14 -4.56 2.68 14.18
CA ARG A 14 -5.42 2.38 15.34
C ARG A 14 -6.87 2.05 14.97
N LYS A 15 -7.30 2.47 13.78
CA LYS A 15 -8.66 2.21 13.27
C LYS A 15 -8.83 0.78 12.74
N VAL A 16 -7.74 0.07 12.56
CA VAL A 16 -7.75 -1.31 12.03
C VAL A 16 -8.13 -2.27 13.16
N ASP A 17 -9.17 -3.05 12.93
CA ASP A 17 -9.65 -4.02 13.90
C ASP A 17 -8.64 -5.15 14.11
N ASP A 18 -8.38 -5.48 15.39
CA ASP A 18 -7.51 -6.59 15.75
C ASP A 18 -8.26 -7.92 15.62
N PRO A 19 -7.94 -8.79 14.66
CA PRO A 19 -8.67 -10.04 14.41
C PRO A 19 -8.42 -11.10 15.49
N ARG A 20 -7.54 -10.84 16.46
CA ARG A 20 -7.17 -11.81 17.49
C ARG A 20 -8.11 -11.76 18.69
N LYS A 21 -8.25 -12.91 19.37
CA LYS A 21 -8.94 -13.00 20.67
C LYS A 21 -8.06 -12.39 21.76
N GLU A 22 -8.64 -11.75 22.76
CA GLU A 22 -7.92 -11.07 23.85
C GLU A 22 -6.80 -11.93 24.47
N ARG A 23 -7.09 -13.20 24.77
CA ARG A 23 -6.13 -14.15 25.38
C ARG A 23 -4.89 -14.45 24.51
N THR A 24 -4.84 -13.98 23.26
CA THR A 24 -3.74 -14.22 22.30
C THR A 24 -3.09 -12.92 21.83
N LYS A 25 -3.35 -11.81 22.51
CA LYS A 25 -2.82 -10.47 22.20
C LYS A 25 -1.57 -10.15 23.03
N ASP A 26 -0.55 -11.03 23.00
CA ASP A 26 0.71 -10.78 23.69
C ASP A 26 1.46 -9.53 23.17
N HIS A 27 1.25 -9.18 21.90
CA HIS A 27 1.82 -8.01 21.24
C HIS A 27 0.73 -7.10 20.73
N LYS A 28 0.91 -5.79 20.80
CA LYS A 28 -0.03 -4.81 20.26
C LYS A 28 -0.09 -4.94 18.73
N LEU A 29 -1.31 -4.77 18.15
CA LEU A 29 -1.48 -4.81 16.70
C LEU A 29 -0.65 -3.73 16.01
N ILE A 30 -0.62 -2.52 16.59
CA ILE A 30 0.15 -1.41 16.04
C ILE A 30 1.64 -1.72 15.99
N ASP A 31 2.22 -2.38 17.01
CA ASP A 31 3.62 -2.77 17.01
C ASP A 31 3.93 -3.75 15.87
N ILE A 32 3.03 -4.74 15.66
CA ILE A 32 3.12 -5.71 14.57
C ILE A 32 3.11 -5.01 13.21
N ILE A 33 2.17 -4.08 13.00
CA ILE A 33 2.03 -3.34 11.74
C ILE A 33 3.26 -2.48 11.49
N VAL A 34 3.69 -1.68 12.45
CA VAL A 34 4.82 -0.75 12.30
C VAL A 34 6.12 -1.49 12.05
N ILE A 35 6.39 -2.57 12.78
CA ILE A 35 7.59 -3.40 12.54
C ILE A 35 7.57 -3.95 11.12
N SER A 36 6.42 -4.45 10.66
CA SER A 36 6.29 -5.00 9.31
C SER A 36 6.52 -3.95 8.23
N ILE A 37 5.94 -2.76 8.37
CA ILE A 37 6.15 -1.66 7.42
C ILE A 37 7.63 -1.27 7.37
N CYS A 38 8.26 -1.05 8.53
CA CYS A 38 9.68 -0.70 8.60
C CYS A 38 10.58 -1.79 7.99
N ALA A 39 10.28 -3.06 8.25
CA ALA A 39 11.04 -4.19 7.72
C ALA A 39 10.93 -4.27 6.20
N VAL A 40 9.71 -4.13 5.64
CA VAL A 40 9.48 -4.15 4.18
C VAL A 40 10.20 -2.98 3.49
N ILE A 41 10.13 -1.76 4.06
CA ILE A 41 10.90 -0.61 3.56
C ILE A 41 12.42 -0.90 3.54
N CYS A 42 12.91 -1.69 4.51
CA CYS A 42 14.31 -2.11 4.60
C CYS A 42 14.63 -3.39 3.79
N GLY A 43 13.72 -3.87 2.95
CA GLY A 43 13.95 -4.98 2.03
C GLY A 43 13.59 -6.37 2.55
N ALA A 44 12.79 -6.48 3.62
CA ALA A 44 12.27 -7.78 4.08
C ALA A 44 11.30 -8.37 3.04
N GLU A 45 11.52 -9.63 2.65
CA GLU A 45 10.71 -10.34 1.66
C GLU A 45 9.74 -11.36 2.28
N GLY A 46 9.93 -11.68 3.56
CA GLY A 46 9.10 -12.65 4.27
C GLY A 46 9.02 -12.41 5.77
N TRP A 47 8.13 -13.15 6.45
CA TRP A 47 7.90 -12.96 7.89
C TRP A 47 9.13 -13.30 8.75
N VAL A 48 9.99 -14.19 8.28
CA VAL A 48 11.28 -14.50 8.95
C VAL A 48 12.19 -13.28 8.92
N ASP A 49 12.25 -12.56 7.80
CA ASP A 49 13.05 -11.34 7.66
C ASP A 49 12.48 -10.21 8.53
N VAL A 50 11.14 -10.11 8.61
CA VAL A 50 10.48 -9.14 9.51
C VAL A 50 10.83 -9.40 10.97
N GLU A 51 10.82 -10.65 11.42
CA GLU A 51 11.26 -11.03 12.77
C GLU A 51 12.73 -10.68 12.99
N LEU A 52 13.60 -11.02 12.05
CA LEU A 52 15.03 -10.74 12.10
C LEU A 52 15.30 -9.22 12.15
N PHE A 53 14.64 -8.45 11.31
CA PHE A 53 14.70 -6.99 11.35
C PHE A 53 14.28 -6.46 12.72
N GLY A 54 13.12 -6.88 13.22
CA GLY A 54 12.63 -6.48 14.53
C GLY A 54 13.63 -6.74 15.64
N LYS A 55 14.21 -7.95 15.69
CA LYS A 55 15.25 -8.33 16.67
C LYS A 55 16.50 -7.48 16.52
N SER A 56 16.97 -7.25 15.31
CA SER A 56 18.19 -6.44 15.04
C SER A 56 18.00 -4.97 15.36
N LYS A 57 16.78 -4.43 15.24
CA LYS A 57 16.43 -3.02 15.47
C LYS A 57 15.65 -2.80 16.76
N LEU A 58 15.57 -3.78 17.65
CA LEU A 58 14.78 -3.72 18.89
C LEU A 58 15.02 -2.45 19.70
N HIS A 59 16.28 -2.05 19.87
CA HIS A 59 16.63 -0.86 20.65
C HIS A 59 16.06 0.41 20.01
N TRP A 60 16.16 0.53 18.69
CA TRP A 60 15.59 1.65 17.93
C TRP A 60 14.06 1.63 17.97
N LEU A 61 13.44 0.48 17.72
CA LEU A 61 11.98 0.32 17.77
C LEU A 61 11.41 0.71 19.15
N LYS A 62 12.08 0.39 20.24
CA LYS A 62 11.69 0.78 21.61
C LYS A 62 11.71 2.28 21.87
N THR A 63 12.28 3.10 20.99
CA THR A 63 12.23 4.56 21.14
C THR A 63 10.86 5.15 20.85
N PHE A 64 9.97 4.39 20.16
CA PHE A 64 8.63 4.83 19.77
C PHE A 64 7.54 3.75 19.82
N LEU A 65 7.90 2.48 20.04
CA LEU A 65 6.96 1.36 20.29
C LEU A 65 7.13 0.86 21.73
N GLU A 66 6.04 0.42 22.31
CA GLU A 66 6.10 -0.07 23.69
C GLU A 66 6.78 -1.44 23.82
N LEU A 67 6.51 -2.36 22.91
CA LEU A 67 7.08 -3.71 22.82
C LEU A 67 7.19 -4.41 24.18
N PRO A 68 6.12 -4.53 24.97
CA PRO A 68 6.18 -5.06 26.33
C PRO A 68 6.71 -6.50 26.39
N ASN A 69 6.42 -7.29 25.35
CA ASN A 69 6.84 -8.69 25.22
C ASN A 69 7.90 -8.88 24.12
N GLY A 70 8.62 -7.80 23.76
CA GLY A 70 9.65 -7.84 22.71
C GLY A 70 9.08 -7.97 21.31
N ILE A 71 9.83 -8.61 20.42
CA ILE A 71 9.46 -8.76 19.01
C ILE A 71 8.61 -10.02 18.81
N PRO A 72 7.48 -9.91 18.08
CA PRO A 72 6.69 -11.06 17.68
C PRO A 72 7.50 -12.06 16.83
N SER A 73 7.15 -13.35 16.92
CA SER A 73 7.71 -14.37 16.03
C SER A 73 7.15 -14.23 14.61
N HIS A 74 7.88 -14.77 13.62
CA HIS A 74 7.43 -14.81 12.22
C HIS A 74 6.03 -15.45 12.05
N ASP A 75 5.71 -16.48 12.85
CA ASP A 75 4.38 -17.09 12.87
C ASP A 75 3.30 -16.13 13.36
N THR A 76 3.65 -15.25 14.31
CA THR A 76 2.70 -14.24 14.82
C THR A 76 2.41 -13.19 13.74
N PHE A 77 3.44 -12.69 13.05
CA PHE A 77 3.26 -11.80 11.90
C PHE A 77 2.37 -12.45 10.83
N GLY A 78 2.72 -13.66 10.37
CA GLY A 78 1.94 -14.39 9.37
C GLY A 78 0.48 -14.61 9.75
N ARG A 79 0.20 -15.03 11.02
CA ARG A 79 -1.17 -15.23 11.51
C ARG A 79 -1.98 -13.97 11.62
N VAL A 80 -1.36 -12.85 11.99
CA VAL A 80 -2.07 -11.56 12.07
C VAL A 80 -2.42 -11.08 10.67
N PHE A 81 -1.45 -11.00 9.78
CA PHE A 81 -1.68 -10.50 8.41
C PHE A 81 -2.57 -11.41 7.56
N SER A 82 -2.65 -12.71 7.86
CA SER A 82 -3.62 -13.61 7.20
C SER A 82 -5.07 -13.41 7.64
N ARG A 83 -5.32 -12.68 8.73
CA ARG A 83 -6.65 -12.48 9.33
C ARG A 83 -7.11 -11.03 9.38
N ILE A 84 -6.16 -10.08 9.27
CA ILE A 84 -6.47 -8.65 9.26
C ILE A 84 -7.41 -8.34 8.08
N ASP A 85 -8.34 -7.43 8.30
CA ASP A 85 -9.21 -6.97 7.21
C ASP A 85 -8.37 -6.17 6.21
N ALA A 86 -8.26 -6.72 4.99
CA ALA A 86 -7.42 -6.16 3.94
C ALA A 86 -7.89 -4.77 3.49
N GLN A 87 -9.21 -4.50 3.54
CA GLN A 87 -9.77 -3.21 3.14
C GLN A 87 -9.47 -2.14 4.19
N GLN A 88 -9.67 -2.46 5.48
CA GLN A 88 -9.32 -1.56 6.58
C GLN A 88 -7.82 -1.25 6.60
N PHE A 89 -6.97 -2.27 6.41
CA PHE A 89 -5.52 -2.08 6.35
C PHE A 89 -5.11 -1.20 5.17
N GLN A 90 -5.65 -1.47 3.98
CA GLN A 90 -5.37 -0.68 2.77
C GLN A 90 -5.81 0.77 2.93
N GLN A 91 -6.99 1.01 3.51
CA GLN A 91 -7.49 2.36 3.75
C GLN A 91 -6.59 3.12 4.75
N ALA A 92 -6.22 2.48 5.85
CA ALA A 92 -5.34 3.07 6.85
C ALA A 92 -3.94 3.39 6.28
N PHE A 93 -3.38 2.48 5.48
CA PHE A 93 -2.11 2.67 4.79
C PHE A 93 -2.18 3.84 3.82
N TYR A 94 -3.24 3.91 3.04
CA TYR A 94 -3.49 4.99 2.09
C TYR A 94 -3.59 6.36 2.79
N GLU A 95 -4.44 6.46 3.84
CA GLU A 95 -4.58 7.69 4.63
C GLU A 95 -3.26 8.13 5.24
N TRP A 96 -2.45 7.19 5.74
CA TRP A 96 -1.13 7.47 6.28
C TRP A 96 -0.17 7.98 5.20
N VAL A 97 -0.10 7.34 4.03
CA VAL A 97 0.73 7.78 2.91
C VAL A 97 0.36 9.20 2.49
N LEU A 98 -0.93 9.52 2.37
CA LEU A 98 -1.39 10.89 2.06
C LEU A 98 -1.00 11.90 3.15
N ALA A 99 -1.01 11.51 4.42
CA ALA A 99 -0.68 12.40 5.53
C ALA A 99 0.83 12.72 5.62
N VAL A 100 1.69 11.81 5.14
CA VAL A 100 3.17 12.00 5.16
C VAL A 100 3.72 12.48 3.82
N ASN A 101 2.94 12.38 2.75
CA ASN A 101 3.34 12.77 1.41
C ASN A 101 2.85 14.18 1.09
N GLU A 102 3.76 15.11 0.87
CA GLU A 102 3.43 16.41 0.30
C GLU A 102 3.36 16.27 -1.23
N ILE A 103 2.13 16.27 -1.77
CA ILE A 103 1.94 16.30 -3.23
C ILE A 103 2.40 17.66 -3.74
N VAL A 104 3.47 17.66 -4.52
CA VAL A 104 4.03 18.86 -5.13
C VAL A 104 3.32 19.10 -6.46
N GLN A 105 2.92 20.35 -6.70
CA GLN A 105 2.31 20.75 -7.96
C GLN A 105 3.26 20.45 -9.14
N GLY A 106 2.75 19.83 -10.20
CA GLY A 106 3.53 19.37 -11.35
C GLY A 106 4.22 18.01 -11.15
N GLN A 107 4.00 17.34 -10.02
CA GLN A 107 4.54 16.01 -9.76
C GLN A 107 4.04 14.98 -10.78
N ILE A 108 4.92 14.09 -11.23
CA ILE A 108 4.56 12.99 -12.12
C ILE A 108 4.05 11.81 -11.27
N ILE A 109 2.88 11.30 -11.66
CA ILE A 109 2.28 10.10 -11.07
C ILE A 109 2.16 9.04 -12.16
N ASN A 110 2.97 8.01 -12.06
CA ASN A 110 2.98 6.89 -13.00
C ASN A 110 1.94 5.84 -12.57
N ILE A 111 1.04 5.48 -13.45
CA ILE A 111 0.09 4.37 -13.22
C ILE A 111 0.52 3.18 -14.06
N ASP A 112 0.74 2.06 -13.38
CA ASP A 112 1.20 0.80 -14.00
C ASP A 112 0.40 -0.38 -13.47
N GLY A 113 0.10 -1.32 -14.36
CA GLY A 113 -0.55 -2.59 -14.05
C GLY A 113 0.47 -3.72 -13.98
N LYS A 114 0.48 -4.46 -12.89
CA LYS A 114 1.43 -5.57 -12.68
C LYS A 114 0.75 -6.84 -12.19
N CYS A 115 1.10 -7.94 -12.83
CA CYS A 115 0.78 -9.26 -12.33
C CYS A 115 1.71 -9.64 -11.16
N LEU A 116 1.13 -10.03 -10.03
CA LEU A 116 1.92 -10.50 -8.89
C LEU A 116 2.44 -11.91 -9.16
N CYS A 117 3.76 -12.04 -9.28
CA CYS A 117 4.42 -13.32 -9.48
C CYS A 117 4.10 -14.29 -8.34
N GLY A 118 3.81 -15.56 -8.68
CA GLY A 118 3.52 -16.60 -7.67
C GLY A 118 2.18 -16.44 -6.94
N SER A 119 1.30 -15.56 -7.41
CA SER A 119 -0.03 -15.38 -6.83
C SER A 119 -1.08 -16.35 -7.38
N ASP A 120 -0.75 -17.09 -8.45
CA ASP A 120 -1.59 -18.15 -9.00
C ASP A 120 -1.36 -19.49 -8.28
N ASP A 121 -2.44 -20.24 -8.10
CA ASP A 121 -2.39 -21.63 -7.64
C ASP A 121 -3.32 -22.47 -8.52
N LYS A 122 -2.73 -23.11 -9.52
CA LYS A 122 -3.46 -23.95 -10.48
C LYS A 122 -4.16 -25.16 -9.81
N ARG A 123 -3.62 -25.63 -8.67
CA ARG A 123 -4.21 -26.78 -7.94
C ARG A 123 -5.49 -26.39 -7.23
N LEU A 124 -5.56 -25.13 -6.76
CA LEU A 124 -6.73 -24.57 -6.09
C LEU A 124 -7.61 -23.74 -7.03
N GLY A 125 -7.34 -23.73 -8.34
CA GLY A 125 -8.07 -22.94 -9.32
C GLY A 125 -7.92 -21.41 -9.14
N LYS A 126 -6.92 -20.97 -8.37
CA LYS A 126 -6.67 -19.55 -8.15
C LYS A 126 -5.94 -18.94 -9.34
N ARG A 127 -6.49 -17.86 -9.89
CA ARG A 127 -5.87 -17.07 -10.95
C ARG A 127 -4.84 -16.11 -10.37
N ALA A 128 -3.89 -15.71 -11.21
CA ALA A 128 -2.92 -14.67 -10.88
C ALA A 128 -3.62 -13.37 -10.48
N ILE A 129 -3.06 -12.70 -9.47
CA ILE A 129 -3.56 -11.41 -9.00
C ILE A 129 -2.90 -10.31 -9.82
N TYR A 130 -3.74 -9.48 -10.43
CA TYR A 130 -3.30 -8.25 -11.10
C TYR A 130 -3.55 -7.06 -10.18
N MET A 131 -2.56 -6.18 -10.10
CA MET A 131 -2.62 -4.94 -9.32
C MET A 131 -2.36 -3.75 -10.23
N VAL A 132 -3.13 -2.69 -10.05
CA VAL A 132 -2.83 -1.37 -10.61
C VAL A 132 -2.25 -0.52 -9.48
N SER A 133 -1.10 0.10 -9.73
CA SER A 133 -0.38 0.92 -8.77
C SER A 133 -0.21 2.34 -9.30
N ALA A 134 -0.30 3.33 -8.43
CA ALA A 134 0.06 4.71 -8.71
C ALA A 134 1.35 5.06 -7.97
N TRP A 135 2.38 5.44 -8.71
CA TRP A 135 3.73 5.76 -8.22
C TRP A 135 4.01 7.24 -8.37
N ALA A 136 4.37 7.90 -7.27
CA ALA A 136 4.81 9.30 -7.26
C ALA A 136 6.33 9.36 -7.46
N GLU A 137 6.78 9.88 -8.61
CA GLU A 137 8.19 9.89 -9.00
C GLU A 137 9.04 10.77 -8.08
N ALA A 138 8.56 11.95 -7.72
CA ALA A 138 9.32 12.91 -6.91
C ALA A 138 9.66 12.41 -5.50
N ASN A 139 8.82 11.54 -4.93
CA ASN A 139 8.98 11.03 -3.56
C ASN A 139 9.33 9.54 -3.52
N GLU A 140 9.40 8.88 -4.69
CA GLU A 140 9.66 7.44 -4.82
C GLU A 140 8.69 6.58 -3.99
N ILE A 141 7.40 6.96 -3.95
CA ILE A 141 6.38 6.33 -3.11
C ILE A 141 5.22 5.81 -3.96
N VAL A 142 4.72 4.62 -3.63
CA VAL A 142 3.43 4.13 -4.12
C VAL A 142 2.32 4.85 -3.38
N LEU A 143 1.56 5.69 -4.07
CA LEU A 143 0.46 6.46 -3.50
C LEU A 143 -0.76 5.58 -3.21
N GLY A 144 -0.97 4.55 -4.00
CA GLY A 144 -2.08 3.63 -3.83
C GLY A 144 -1.99 2.45 -4.79
N GLN A 145 -2.69 1.38 -4.44
CA GLN A 145 -2.79 0.17 -5.26
C GLN A 145 -4.23 -0.34 -5.26
N ARG A 146 -4.64 -0.95 -6.35
CA ARG A 146 -5.94 -1.61 -6.45
C ARG A 146 -5.82 -2.96 -7.13
N LYS A 147 -6.40 -3.98 -6.51
CA LYS A 147 -6.54 -5.29 -7.13
C LYS A 147 -7.54 -5.18 -8.28
N VAL A 148 -7.17 -5.75 -9.41
CA VAL A 148 -8.08 -5.90 -10.56
C VAL A 148 -8.98 -7.11 -10.30
N ASP A 149 -10.29 -6.90 -10.31
CA ASP A 149 -11.25 -7.99 -10.11
C ASP A 149 -11.23 -8.98 -11.29
N GLU A 150 -11.58 -10.24 -11.02
CA GLU A 150 -11.55 -11.32 -12.03
C GLU A 150 -12.39 -11.05 -13.27
N LYS A 151 -13.42 -10.21 -13.16
CA LYS A 151 -14.34 -9.81 -14.24
C LYS A 151 -14.04 -8.44 -14.83
N SER A 152 -12.99 -7.77 -14.34
CA SER A 152 -12.56 -6.46 -14.78
C SER A 152 -11.15 -6.52 -15.37
N ASN A 153 -10.71 -5.43 -15.94
CA ASN A 153 -9.36 -5.24 -16.44
C ASN A 153 -8.76 -3.96 -15.85
N GLU A 154 -7.52 -3.67 -16.15
CA GLU A 154 -6.82 -2.45 -15.72
C GLU A 154 -7.60 -1.18 -16.08
N ILE A 155 -8.29 -1.17 -17.23
CA ILE A 155 -9.10 -0.04 -17.72
C ILE A 155 -10.18 0.36 -16.71
N THR A 156 -10.77 -0.61 -16.00
CA THR A 156 -11.80 -0.33 -14.98
C THR A 156 -11.21 0.00 -13.62
N ALA A 157 -10.05 -0.54 -13.28
CA ALA A 157 -9.40 -0.32 -11.99
C ALA A 157 -8.72 1.07 -11.90
N ILE A 158 -8.18 1.60 -13.02
CA ILE A 158 -7.49 2.89 -13.07
C ILE A 158 -8.40 4.06 -12.64
N PRO A 159 -9.63 4.24 -13.19
CA PRO A 159 -10.51 5.33 -12.75
C PRO A 159 -10.88 5.26 -11.27
N GLU A 160 -11.04 4.05 -10.74
CA GLU A 160 -11.34 3.86 -9.33
C GLU A 160 -10.14 4.20 -8.43
N LEU A 161 -8.93 3.85 -8.86
CA LEU A 161 -7.71 4.25 -8.18
C LEU A 161 -7.52 5.77 -8.21
N LEU A 162 -7.70 6.41 -9.37
CA LEU A 162 -7.60 7.86 -9.52
C LEU A 162 -8.57 8.64 -8.63
N LYS A 163 -9.78 8.12 -8.40
CA LYS A 163 -10.75 8.75 -7.48
C LYS A 163 -10.33 8.70 -6.00
N LEU A 164 -9.51 7.74 -5.62
CA LEU A 164 -8.97 7.65 -4.27
C LEU A 164 -7.78 8.59 -4.07
N LEU A 165 -7.06 8.93 -5.15
CA LEU A 165 -5.87 9.75 -5.12
C LEU A 165 -6.23 11.24 -5.27
N ASN A 166 -5.61 12.09 -4.46
CA ASN A 166 -5.63 13.53 -4.73
C ASN A 166 -4.53 13.86 -5.76
N VAL A 167 -4.88 13.80 -7.05
CA VAL A 167 -3.93 14.03 -8.16
C VAL A 167 -3.99 15.47 -8.70
N SER A 168 -4.73 16.36 -8.03
CA SER A 168 -4.90 17.74 -8.50
C SER A 168 -3.56 18.46 -8.67
N GLY A 169 -3.34 19.07 -9.83
CA GLY A 169 -2.10 19.75 -10.19
C GLY A 169 -0.93 18.84 -10.53
N CYS A 170 -1.13 17.52 -10.60
CA CYS A 170 -0.13 16.53 -11.02
C CYS A 170 -0.21 16.22 -12.51
N VAL A 171 0.79 15.54 -13.04
CA VAL A 171 0.81 14.95 -14.38
C VAL A 171 0.72 13.43 -14.25
N VAL A 172 -0.38 12.84 -14.70
CA VAL A 172 -0.60 11.40 -14.67
C VAL A 172 -0.07 10.76 -15.95
N THR A 173 0.80 9.76 -15.82
CA THR A 173 1.30 8.99 -16.97
C THR A 173 0.76 7.57 -16.93
N ILE A 174 0.35 7.07 -18.09
CA ILE A 174 -0.20 5.71 -18.23
C ILE A 174 0.31 5.12 -19.56
N ASP A 175 0.52 3.80 -19.56
CA ASP A 175 0.90 3.06 -20.77
C ASP A 175 -0.24 3.01 -21.81
N ALA A 176 0.04 2.42 -22.98
CA ALA A 176 -0.91 2.37 -24.08
C ALA A 176 -2.18 1.57 -23.78
N MET A 177 -2.14 0.60 -22.84
CA MET A 177 -3.31 -0.20 -22.46
C MET A 177 -4.33 0.63 -21.68
N GLY A 178 -3.83 1.57 -20.85
CA GLY A 178 -4.66 2.52 -20.10
C GLY A 178 -5.07 3.77 -20.89
N THR A 179 -4.67 3.90 -22.17
CA THR A 179 -5.03 5.05 -23.01
C THR A 179 -6.48 4.96 -23.49
N GLN A 180 -7.41 5.38 -22.63
CA GLN A 180 -8.84 5.34 -22.83
C GLN A 180 -9.47 6.71 -22.60
N THR A 181 -10.46 7.09 -23.40
CA THR A 181 -11.17 8.38 -23.29
C THR A 181 -11.75 8.60 -21.88
N ASN A 182 -12.31 7.55 -21.27
CA ASN A 182 -12.88 7.65 -19.94
C ASN A 182 -11.82 7.93 -18.87
N ILE A 183 -10.63 7.35 -19.01
CA ILE A 183 -9.51 7.57 -18.08
C ILE A 183 -8.99 8.99 -18.21
N ALA A 184 -8.77 9.47 -19.46
CA ALA A 184 -8.37 10.85 -19.71
C ALA A 184 -9.38 11.85 -19.13
N LYS A 185 -10.68 11.60 -19.30
CA LYS A 185 -11.73 12.40 -18.70
C LYS A 185 -11.67 12.44 -17.18
N THR A 186 -11.48 11.28 -16.53
CA THR A 186 -11.35 11.18 -15.07
C THR A 186 -10.17 11.99 -14.55
N ILE A 187 -9.02 11.98 -15.25
CA ILE A 187 -7.84 12.76 -14.89
C ILE A 187 -8.12 14.27 -14.97
N VAL A 188 -8.73 14.72 -16.06
CA VAL A 188 -9.09 16.14 -16.25
C VAL A 188 -10.11 16.58 -15.19
N GLU A 189 -11.12 15.77 -14.89
CA GLU A 189 -12.11 16.05 -13.83
C GLU A 189 -11.47 16.15 -12.44
N ALA A 190 -10.33 15.48 -12.22
CA ALA A 190 -9.54 15.58 -11.01
C ALA A 190 -8.58 16.81 -10.99
N ASN A 191 -8.67 17.72 -11.97
CA ASN A 191 -7.77 18.86 -12.16
C ASN A 191 -6.28 18.45 -12.27
N ALA A 192 -6.01 17.36 -12.99
CA ALA A 192 -4.66 16.90 -13.32
C ALA A 192 -4.44 16.90 -14.84
N ASP A 193 -3.18 16.97 -15.23
CA ASP A 193 -2.76 16.77 -16.63
C ASP A 193 -2.40 15.31 -16.88
N TYR A 194 -2.26 14.92 -18.16
CA TYR A 194 -1.87 13.55 -18.49
C TYR A 194 -0.89 13.46 -19.65
N VAL A 195 -0.09 12.40 -19.63
CA VAL A 195 0.71 11.92 -20.76
C VAL A 195 0.36 10.46 -20.98
N LEU A 196 -0.33 10.15 -22.07
CA LEU A 196 -0.80 8.82 -22.41
C LEU A 196 -0.01 8.28 -23.61
N SER A 197 0.54 7.07 -23.46
CA SER A 197 1.21 6.40 -24.58
C SER A 197 0.20 5.89 -25.60
N VAL A 198 0.47 6.06 -26.89
CA VAL A 198 -0.35 5.54 -27.98
C VAL A 198 0.43 4.45 -28.72
N LYS A 199 -0.19 3.30 -28.95
CA LYS A 199 0.36 2.25 -29.83
C LYS A 199 -0.44 2.24 -31.13
N GLU A 200 0.26 2.06 -32.23
CA GLU A 200 -0.38 1.70 -33.50
C GLU A 200 -0.99 0.30 -33.36
N ASN A 201 -2.25 0.14 -33.76
CA ASN A 201 -2.92 -1.15 -33.88
C ASN A 201 -2.75 -1.70 -35.28
#